data_a63043ef5474caad49736e6423395bdc
#
_entry.id   a63043ef5474caad49736e6423395bdc
#
_cell.length_a   1.000
_cell.length_b   1.000
_cell.length_c   1.000
_cell.angle_alpha   90.00
_cell.angle_beta   90.00
_cell.angle_gamma   90.00
#
_symmetry.space_group_name_H-M   'P 1'
#
loop_
_entity.id
_entity.type
_entity.pdbx_description
1 polymer ?
#
loop_
_entity_poly.entity_id
_entity_poly.type
_entity_poly.pdbx_seq_one_letter_code
_entity_poly.pdbx_strand_id
1 'polypeptide(L)' 'MHYRLTIQHNGIHWGHFDCDGPNARQRIDAIAARLPAAEGFSLQRQKGIGEERILSSTADGLRVLAAQIQYRDL' A
#
# COMPACT_ATOMS: atom_id res chain seq x y z
N MET A 1 -2.64 -0.76 -11.34
CA MET A 1 -2.52 0.32 -10.35
C MET A 1 -2.51 -0.26 -8.96
N HIS A 2 -1.62 0.23 -8.12
CA HIS A 2 -1.49 -0.21 -6.74
C HIS A 2 -2.05 0.85 -5.80
N TYR A 3 -2.87 0.44 -4.86
CA TYR A 3 -3.39 1.30 -3.81
C TYR A 3 -3.19 0.63 -2.45
N ARG A 4 -2.97 1.45 -1.45
CA ARG A 4 -2.78 1.00 -0.06
C ARG A 4 -3.70 1.78 0.85
N LEU A 5 -4.32 1.09 1.79
CA LEU A 5 -5.05 1.68 2.90
C LEU A 5 -4.28 1.36 4.18
N THR A 6 -3.71 2.38 4.80
CA THR A 6 -3.05 2.24 6.10
C THR A 6 -4.05 2.51 7.19
N ILE A 7 -4.11 1.64 8.20
CA ILE A 7 -5.16 1.62 9.21
C ILE A 7 -4.54 1.79 10.59
N GLN A 8 -5.05 2.76 11.34
CA GLN A 8 -4.80 2.94 12.75
C GLN A 8 -6.11 2.87 13.52
N HIS A 9 -6.07 2.39 14.75
CA HIS A 9 -7.22 2.36 15.64
C HIS A 9 -6.83 2.89 17.01
N ASN A 10 -7.51 3.94 17.45
CA ASN A 10 -7.20 4.64 18.72
C ASN A 10 -5.71 5.01 18.84
N GLY A 11 -5.10 5.46 17.73
CA GLY A 11 -3.70 5.84 17.66
C GLY A 11 -2.71 4.69 17.52
N ILE A 12 -3.19 3.45 17.48
CA ILE A 12 -2.35 2.26 17.33
C ILE A 12 -2.35 1.82 15.87
N HIS A 13 -1.17 1.65 15.29
CA HIS A 13 -1.03 1.15 13.93
C HIS A 13 -1.44 -0.32 13.87
N TRP A 14 -2.46 -0.63 13.07
CA TRP A 14 -2.91 -2.01 12.85
C TRP A 14 -2.23 -2.68 11.67
N GLY A 15 -1.91 -1.91 10.65
CA GLY A 15 -1.34 -2.45 9.43
C GLY A 15 -1.90 -1.76 8.20
N HIS A 16 -1.83 -2.45 7.07
CA HIS A 16 -2.34 -1.90 5.83
C HIS A 16 -2.98 -2.98 4.97
N PHE A 17 -3.86 -2.56 4.08
CA PHE A 17 -4.45 -3.37 3.04
C PHE A 17 -3.98 -2.86 1.68
N ASP A 18 -3.41 -3.75 0.87
CA ASP A 18 -2.95 -3.42 -0.47
C ASP A 18 -3.89 -4.04 -1.51
N CYS A 19 -4.20 -3.28 -2.54
CA CYS A 19 -5.05 -3.72 -3.62
C CYS A 19 -4.46 -3.29 -4.96
N ASP A 20 -4.54 -4.16 -5.94
CA ASP A 20 -4.06 -3.91 -7.29
C ASP A 20 -5.18 -4.15 -8.29
N GLY A 21 -5.04 -3.54 -9.48
CA GLY A 21 -5.94 -3.75 -10.60
C GLY A 21 -6.88 -2.58 -10.88
N PRO A 22 -7.78 -2.74 -11.87
CA PRO A 22 -8.57 -1.61 -12.39
C PRO A 22 -9.57 -1.02 -11.39
N ASN A 23 -10.01 -1.79 -10.41
CA ASN A 23 -10.98 -1.33 -9.40
C ASN A 23 -10.36 -1.22 -8.01
N ALA A 24 -9.03 -1.09 -7.92
CA ALA A 24 -8.32 -1.10 -6.65
C ALA A 24 -8.78 0.03 -5.72
N ARG A 25 -8.93 1.25 -6.24
CA ARG A 25 -9.38 2.39 -5.42
C ARG A 25 -10.78 2.18 -4.86
N GLN A 26 -11.69 1.66 -5.67
CA GLN A 26 -13.06 1.40 -5.22
C GLN A 26 -13.11 0.34 -4.12
N ARG A 27 -12.25 -0.67 -4.21
CA ARG A 27 -12.14 -1.70 -3.17
C ARG A 27 -11.60 -1.12 -1.87
N ILE A 28 -10.60 -0.25 -1.94
CA ILE A 28 -10.08 0.46 -0.77
C ILE A 28 -11.15 1.32 -0.14
N ASP A 29 -11.92 2.07 -0.95
CA ASP A 29 -13.01 2.90 -0.44
C ASP A 29 -14.11 2.05 0.22
N ALA A 30 -14.40 0.88 -0.32
CA ALA A 30 -15.37 -0.04 0.27
C ALA A 30 -14.92 -0.55 1.65
N ILE A 31 -13.64 -0.84 1.81
CA ILE A 31 -13.07 -1.24 3.10
C ILE A 31 -13.08 -0.08 4.07
N ALA A 32 -12.66 1.10 3.61
CA ALA A 32 -12.63 2.31 4.44
C ALA A 32 -14.02 2.66 4.99
N ALA A 33 -15.08 2.43 4.21
CA ALA A 33 -16.46 2.69 4.63
C ALA A 33 -16.90 1.79 5.81
N ARG A 34 -16.20 0.68 6.05
CA ARG A 34 -16.49 -0.23 7.16
C ARG A 34 -15.67 0.06 8.41
N LEU A 35 -14.79 1.06 8.37
CA LEU A 35 -13.90 1.44 9.45
C LEU A 35 -14.13 2.91 9.80
N PRO A 36 -15.26 3.24 10.44
CA PRO A 36 -15.67 4.63 10.64
C PRO A 36 -14.80 5.32 11.71
N ALA A 37 -14.54 6.60 11.49
CA ALA A 37 -13.80 7.43 12.43
C ALA A 37 -14.48 7.49 13.81
N ALA A 38 -15.80 7.38 13.86
CA ALA A 38 -16.55 7.38 15.11
C ALA A 38 -16.20 6.19 16.02
N GLU A 39 -15.66 5.11 15.45
CA GLU A 39 -15.19 3.94 16.22
C GLU A 39 -13.69 3.99 16.51
N GLY A 40 -13.03 5.11 16.26
CA GLY A 40 -11.62 5.31 16.56
C GLY A 40 -10.67 4.98 15.42
N PHE A 41 -11.17 4.70 14.22
CA PHE A 41 -10.32 4.41 13.07
C PHE A 41 -9.79 5.68 12.42
N SER A 42 -8.51 5.66 12.08
CA SER A 42 -7.84 6.67 11.27
C SER A 42 -7.23 5.97 10.05
N LEU A 43 -7.55 6.46 8.87
CA LEU A 43 -7.21 5.80 7.62
C LEU A 43 -6.40 6.75 6.73
N GLN A 44 -5.39 6.20 6.08
CA GLN A 44 -4.59 6.90 5.08
C GLN A 44 -4.65 6.14 3.77
N ARG A 45 -5.16 6.79 2.72
CA ARG A 45 -5.16 6.24 1.37
C ARG A 45 -3.89 6.64 0.64
N GLN A 46 -3.28 5.69 -0.04
CA GLN A 46 -2.04 5.88 -0.77
C GLN A 46 -2.12 5.23 -2.14
N LYS A 47 -1.41 5.81 -3.10
CA LYS A 47 -1.31 5.30 -4.47
C LYS A 47 0.12 4.90 -4.77
N GLY A 48 0.31 3.76 -5.42
CA GLY A 48 1.60 3.34 -5.94
C GLY A 48 2.01 4.22 -7.13
N ILE A 49 3.19 4.84 -7.03
CA ILE A 49 3.70 5.77 -8.05
C ILE A 49 4.91 5.24 -8.79
N GLY A 50 5.42 4.09 -8.43
CA GLY A 50 6.58 3.49 -9.06
C GLY A 50 7.05 2.28 -8.31
N GLU A 51 8.10 1.67 -8.83
CA GLU A 51 8.70 0.48 -8.25
C GLU A 51 10.20 0.71 -8.10
N GLU A 52 10.72 0.42 -6.91
CA GLU A 52 12.14 0.38 -6.64
C GLU A 52 12.60 -1.07 -6.61
N ARG A 53 13.70 -1.35 -7.31
CA ARG A 53 14.29 -2.69 -7.36
C ARG A 53 15.70 -2.67 -6.79
N ILE A 54 15.97 -3.61 -5.90
CA ILE A 54 17.30 -3.84 -5.37
C ILE A 54 17.94 -4.92 -6.24
N LEU A 55 19.05 -4.57 -6.89
CA LEU A 55 19.74 -5.44 -7.82
C LEU A 55 21.08 -5.88 -7.26
N SER A 56 21.50 -7.09 -7.61
CA SER A 56 22.85 -7.58 -7.37
C SER A 56 23.51 -7.95 -8.70
N SER A 57 24.74 -7.48 -8.90
CA SER A 57 25.54 -7.85 -10.06
C SER A 57 26.40 -9.06 -9.69
N THR A 58 26.28 -10.13 -10.46
CA THR A 58 27.05 -11.38 -10.28
C THR A 58 27.74 -11.76 -11.58
N ALA A 59 28.57 -12.80 -11.54
CA ALA A 59 29.23 -13.35 -12.72
C ALA A 59 28.23 -13.84 -13.77
N ASP A 60 27.01 -14.20 -13.36
CA ASP A 60 25.94 -14.68 -14.23
C ASP A 60 25.01 -13.55 -14.71
N GLY A 61 25.29 -12.29 -14.34
CA GLY A 61 24.50 -11.12 -14.72
C GLY A 61 23.87 -10.42 -13.53
N LEU A 62 22.82 -9.65 -13.80
CA LEU A 62 22.08 -8.92 -12.77
C LEU A 62 20.96 -9.79 -12.19
N ARG A 63 20.81 -9.72 -10.88
CA ARG A 63 19.69 -10.35 -10.17
C ARG A 63 18.88 -9.29 -9.45
N VAL A 64 17.56 -9.41 -9.54
CA VAL A 64 16.65 -8.63 -8.71
C VAL A 64 16.58 -9.31 -7.34
N LEU A 65 17.12 -8.66 -6.30
CA LEU A 65 17.08 -9.15 -4.92
C LEU A 65 15.76 -8.83 -4.24
N ALA A 66 15.19 -7.67 -4.56
CA ALA A 66 13.94 -7.23 -4.01
C ALA A 66 13.28 -6.22 -4.96
N ALA A 67 11.97 -6.12 -4.86
CA ALA A 67 11.20 -5.08 -5.55
C ALA A 67 10.25 -4.48 -4.53
N GLN A 68 10.14 -3.15 -4.53
CA GLN A 68 9.30 -2.42 -3.58
C GLN A 68 8.52 -1.34 -4.33
N ILE A 69 7.22 -1.27 -4.07
CA ILE A 69 6.37 -0.23 -4.64
C ILE A 69 6.48 1.01 -3.77
N GLN A 70 6.70 2.16 -4.44
CA GLN A 70 6.70 3.46 -3.78
C GLN A 70 5.27 3.97 -3.73
N TYR A 71 4.83 4.46 -2.57
CA TYR A 71 3.48 4.96 -2.36
C TYR A 71 3.51 6.45 -2.07
N ARG A 72 2.43 7.13 -2.50
CA ARG A 72 2.19 8.54 -2.23
C ARG A 72 0.82 8.70 -1.58
N ASP A 73 0.74 9.53 -0.55
CA ASP A 73 -0.53 9.87 0.10
C ASP A 73 -1.47 10.57 -0.88
N LEU A 74 -2.72 10.20 -0.84
CA LEU A 74 -3.76 10.84 -1.63
C LEU A 74 -4.33 12.06 -0.92
#